data_9e0ca4aeadd167e022d077004ed31525
#
_entry.id   9e0ca4aeadd167e022d077004ed31525
#
_cell.length_a   1.000
_cell.length_b   1.000
_cell.length_c   1.000
_cell.angle_alpha   90.00
_cell.angle_beta   90.00
_cell.angle_gamma   90.00
#
_symmetry.space_group_name_H-M   'P 1'
#
loop_
_entity.id
_entity.type
_entity.pdbx_description
1 polymer ?
#
loop_
_entity_poly.entity_id
_entity_poly.type
_entity_poly.pdbx_seq_one_letter_code
_entity_poly.pdbx_strand_id
1 'polypeptide(L)'
;MSKVLQSLPVGERVGIAFSGGLDTSVAVAWMRDKGAIPCTYTGDLGQPDEDDIESIPGRALEYGAEVSRLVDAKTALVEEGFVALQCGAFHIRSGGKTYFNTTPIGRAVTGTMLVRAMKEDGVDIWGDGSTYKGNDIERFYRYGLLANPRLRIYKPWLDADFVTELGGRQEMSEWLVEHGFPYRDSAEKAYSTDANIWGATHEAKTLEHLNVSLESVDPIMGVKYWDDSVAIATEDVTVTFEAGRPVALNGQEFTDPVALVFEANRIGGRHGLGMSDQIENRIIEAKSRGIYEAPGMALLFIAYERLVNGILNEDTLATYHEQGRRLGRLMYEGRWLEPQSLMLRESIQRWVGLTISGTVTLRLRRGDDWTILDTVSPNLSYGPEKLSMERVGDAAFGPVDRIGQLTMRNLDIADSRSRLEQYAGLGLVGGATGELVGRVTAGEAAEITEQVEGSVSEADEKLTDAVDVASEGAAFDSGTD
;
A
#
# COMPACT_ATOMS: atom_id res chain seq x y z
N MET A 1 -13.43 29.83 -9.04
CA MET A 1 -14.66 29.76 -8.22
C MET A 1 -14.67 28.44 -7.47
N SER A 2 -15.11 28.42 -6.22
CA SER A 2 -15.27 27.19 -5.45
C SER A 2 -16.26 26.27 -6.13
N LYS A 3 -15.95 24.98 -6.19
CA LYS A 3 -16.87 23.93 -6.66
C LYS A 3 -17.81 23.46 -5.54
N VAL A 4 -17.47 23.79 -4.29
CA VAL A 4 -18.24 23.39 -3.11
C VAL A 4 -19.38 24.37 -2.87
N LEU A 5 -20.59 23.85 -2.79
CA LEU A 5 -21.80 24.56 -2.39
C LEU A 5 -21.82 24.69 -0.87
N GLN A 6 -22.16 25.88 -0.38
CA GLN A 6 -22.18 26.17 1.06
C GLN A 6 -23.56 25.93 1.72
N SER A 7 -24.57 25.69 0.88
CA SER A 7 -25.93 25.40 1.31
C SER A 7 -26.60 24.41 0.38
N LEU A 8 -27.67 23.76 0.84
CA LEU A 8 -28.46 22.80 0.10
C LEU A 8 -28.98 23.39 -1.22
N PRO A 9 -28.76 22.72 -2.38
CA PRO A 9 -29.30 23.16 -3.67
C PRO A 9 -30.76 22.73 -3.83
N VAL A 10 -31.66 23.53 -3.28
CA VAL A 10 -33.12 23.30 -3.30
C VAL A 10 -33.65 23.21 -4.75
N GLY A 11 -34.46 22.20 -5.04
CA GLY A 11 -35.04 21.95 -6.37
C GLY A 11 -34.11 21.28 -7.36
N GLU A 12 -32.85 21.00 -6.98
CA GLU A 12 -31.89 20.34 -7.85
C GLU A 12 -31.66 18.87 -7.45
N ARG A 13 -31.22 18.05 -8.41
CA ARG A 13 -30.80 16.68 -8.18
C ARG A 13 -29.42 16.61 -7.55
N VAL A 14 -29.32 15.94 -6.41
CA VAL A 14 -28.05 15.75 -5.65
C VAL A 14 -27.73 14.27 -5.59
N GLY A 15 -26.65 13.87 -6.21
CA GLY A 15 -26.12 12.49 -6.12
C GLY A 15 -25.42 12.29 -4.79
N ILE A 16 -25.74 11.19 -4.10
CA ILE A 16 -25.14 10.84 -2.81
C ILE A 16 -24.53 9.45 -2.89
N ALA A 17 -23.25 9.34 -2.51
CA ALA A 17 -22.67 8.04 -2.19
C ALA A 17 -23.35 7.47 -0.94
N PHE A 18 -24.15 6.44 -1.13
CA PHE A 18 -25.05 5.91 -0.11
C PHE A 18 -24.56 4.54 0.38
N SER A 19 -24.29 4.45 1.67
CA SER A 19 -23.84 3.21 2.33
C SER A 19 -24.95 2.45 3.05
N GLY A 20 -26.14 3.03 3.16
CA GLY A 20 -27.24 2.47 3.97
C GLY A 20 -27.08 2.68 5.48
N GLY A 21 -25.98 3.31 5.94
CA GLY A 21 -25.76 3.68 7.34
C GLY A 21 -26.54 4.92 7.76
N LEU A 22 -26.56 5.21 9.09
CA LEU A 22 -27.32 6.33 9.68
C LEU A 22 -27.00 7.67 9.00
N ASP A 23 -25.71 8.01 8.88
CA ASP A 23 -25.27 9.31 8.36
C ASP A 23 -25.79 9.60 6.94
N THR A 24 -25.72 8.59 6.05
CA THR A 24 -26.20 8.75 4.68
C THR A 24 -27.72 8.67 4.57
N SER A 25 -28.38 7.87 5.41
CA SER A 25 -29.85 7.74 5.43
C SER A 25 -30.51 9.06 5.89
N VAL A 26 -30.01 9.63 6.97
CA VAL A 26 -30.53 10.91 7.46
C VAL A 26 -30.23 12.06 6.47
N ALA A 27 -29.05 12.04 5.83
CA ALA A 27 -28.71 13.05 4.82
C ALA A 27 -29.69 13.01 3.64
N VAL A 28 -30.05 11.83 3.13
CA VAL A 28 -31.05 11.66 2.06
C VAL A 28 -32.43 12.18 2.50
N ALA A 29 -32.91 11.75 3.66
CA ALA A 29 -34.21 12.15 4.19
C ALA A 29 -34.28 13.66 4.43
N TRP A 30 -33.25 14.25 5.06
CA TRP A 30 -33.16 15.67 5.34
C TRP A 30 -33.11 16.53 4.07
N MET A 31 -32.28 16.13 3.08
CA MET A 31 -32.23 16.84 1.79
C MET A 31 -33.58 16.86 1.11
N ARG A 32 -34.31 15.74 1.14
CA ARG A 32 -35.67 15.70 0.59
C ARG A 32 -36.63 16.59 1.36
N ASP A 33 -36.62 16.55 2.69
CA ASP A 33 -37.48 17.41 3.54
C ASP A 33 -37.26 18.88 3.23
N LYS A 34 -36.01 19.28 3.03
CA LYS A 34 -35.63 20.67 2.71
C LYS A 34 -35.77 21.01 1.23
N GLY A 35 -36.29 20.11 0.39
CA GLY A 35 -36.72 20.38 -0.99
C GLY A 35 -35.64 20.16 -2.05
N ALA A 36 -34.54 19.54 -1.76
CA ALA A 36 -33.63 18.99 -2.80
C ALA A 36 -34.12 17.63 -3.30
N ILE A 37 -33.56 17.12 -4.40
CA ILE A 37 -33.94 15.86 -5.02
C ILE A 37 -32.76 14.87 -4.88
N PRO A 38 -32.70 14.06 -3.80
CA PRO A 38 -31.59 13.14 -3.60
C PRO A 38 -31.66 11.96 -4.60
N CYS A 39 -30.51 11.63 -5.18
CA CYS A 39 -30.28 10.47 -6.05
C CYS A 39 -29.14 9.67 -5.43
N THR A 40 -29.34 8.41 -5.11
CA THR A 40 -28.36 7.61 -4.36
C THR A 40 -27.62 6.62 -5.26
N TYR A 41 -26.35 6.43 -4.95
CA TYR A 41 -25.45 5.53 -5.67
C TYR A 41 -24.65 4.72 -4.67
N THR A 42 -24.81 3.41 -4.71
CA THR A 42 -24.11 2.45 -3.84
C THR A 42 -23.10 1.67 -4.65
N GLY A 43 -21.87 1.57 -4.20
CA GLY A 43 -20.87 0.70 -4.81
C GLY A 43 -20.91 -0.70 -4.20
N ASP A 44 -21.07 -1.73 -5.03
CA ASP A 44 -20.80 -3.09 -4.66
C ASP A 44 -19.29 -3.34 -4.78
N LEU A 45 -18.62 -3.37 -3.63
CA LEU A 45 -17.17 -3.52 -3.48
C LEU A 45 -16.78 -4.90 -2.94
N GLY A 46 -17.75 -5.83 -2.85
CA GLY A 46 -17.57 -7.12 -2.17
C GLY A 46 -17.31 -6.95 -0.67
N GLN A 47 -17.92 -5.95 -0.05
CA GLN A 47 -17.75 -5.64 1.37
C GLN A 47 -18.32 -6.75 2.27
N PRO A 48 -17.53 -7.28 3.22
CA PRO A 48 -17.93 -8.39 4.08
C PRO A 48 -18.83 -7.99 5.25
N ASP A 49 -19.06 -6.70 5.48
CA ASP A 49 -19.89 -6.15 6.55
C ASP A 49 -21.32 -5.82 6.12
N GLU A 50 -21.71 -6.14 4.88
CA GLU A 50 -23.07 -5.99 4.36
C GLU A 50 -23.57 -7.33 3.81
N ASP A 51 -24.51 -7.93 4.52
CA ASP A 51 -25.08 -9.26 4.17
C ASP A 51 -26.02 -9.22 2.96
N ASP A 52 -26.67 -8.07 2.69
CA ASP A 52 -27.66 -7.89 1.64
C ASP A 52 -27.48 -6.55 0.91
N ILE A 53 -26.44 -6.47 0.09
CA ILE A 53 -26.10 -5.28 -0.69
C ILE A 53 -27.19 -4.91 -1.68
N GLU A 54 -27.92 -5.92 -2.20
CA GLU A 54 -29.00 -5.73 -3.17
C GLU A 54 -30.22 -5.01 -2.56
N SER A 55 -30.40 -5.04 -1.24
CA SER A 55 -31.46 -4.32 -0.56
C SER A 55 -31.19 -2.84 -0.33
N ILE A 56 -29.94 -2.39 -0.41
CA ILE A 56 -29.55 -1.01 -0.12
C ILE A 56 -30.28 0.01 -1.02
N PRO A 57 -30.41 -0.18 -2.34
CA PRO A 57 -31.19 0.72 -3.19
C PRO A 57 -32.64 0.87 -2.73
N GLY A 58 -33.28 -0.23 -2.31
CA GLY A 58 -34.65 -0.20 -1.78
C GLY A 58 -34.74 0.65 -0.50
N ARG A 59 -33.80 0.47 0.43
CA ARG A 59 -33.71 1.29 1.64
C ARG A 59 -33.57 2.78 1.33
N ALA A 60 -32.75 3.15 0.34
CA ALA A 60 -32.60 4.56 -0.05
C ALA A 60 -33.90 5.20 -0.59
N LEU A 61 -34.71 4.44 -1.31
CA LEU A 61 -36.02 4.89 -1.79
C LEU A 61 -36.99 5.13 -0.62
N GLU A 62 -36.92 4.32 0.44
CA GLU A 62 -37.72 4.54 1.66
C GLU A 62 -37.37 5.87 2.35
N TYR A 63 -36.08 6.28 2.32
CA TYR A 63 -35.65 7.60 2.81
C TYR A 63 -35.95 8.73 1.83
N GLY A 64 -36.52 8.44 0.67
CA GLY A 64 -37.05 9.41 -0.26
C GLY A 64 -36.09 9.81 -1.39
N ALA A 65 -35.10 8.99 -1.71
CA ALA A 65 -34.36 9.17 -2.95
C ALA A 65 -35.28 9.04 -4.18
N GLU A 66 -35.06 9.90 -5.21
CA GLU A 66 -35.77 9.81 -6.49
C GLU A 66 -35.25 8.65 -7.33
N VAL A 67 -33.94 8.45 -7.31
CA VAL A 67 -33.24 7.36 -8.01
C VAL A 67 -32.28 6.69 -7.01
N SER A 68 -32.20 5.38 -7.11
CA SER A 68 -31.19 4.62 -6.34
C SER A 68 -30.57 3.54 -7.22
N ARG A 69 -29.25 3.52 -7.32
CA ARG A 69 -28.51 2.55 -8.15
C ARG A 69 -27.45 1.80 -7.35
N LEU A 70 -27.39 0.48 -7.57
CA LEU A 70 -26.24 -0.34 -7.18
C LEU A 70 -25.26 -0.41 -8.36
N VAL A 71 -24.01 -0.10 -8.13
CA VAL A 71 -22.94 -0.08 -9.13
C VAL A 71 -21.94 -1.17 -8.79
N ASP A 72 -21.88 -2.23 -9.60
CA ASP A 72 -20.88 -3.29 -9.42
C ASP A 72 -19.47 -2.74 -9.71
N ALA A 73 -18.65 -2.70 -8.71
CA ALA A 73 -17.29 -2.18 -8.74
C ALA A 73 -16.23 -3.22 -8.33
N LYS A 74 -16.62 -4.47 -8.06
CA LYS A 74 -15.73 -5.53 -7.57
C LYS A 74 -14.54 -5.77 -8.48
N THR A 75 -14.79 -6.01 -9.76
CA THR A 75 -13.72 -6.28 -10.73
C THR A 75 -12.74 -5.10 -10.86
N ALA A 76 -13.29 -3.87 -10.96
CA ALA A 76 -12.44 -2.67 -11.05
C ALA A 76 -11.59 -2.49 -9.79
N LEU A 77 -12.15 -2.77 -8.61
CA LEU A 77 -11.44 -2.67 -7.35
C LEU A 77 -10.35 -3.75 -7.22
N VAL A 78 -10.62 -4.95 -7.65
CA VAL A 78 -9.63 -6.05 -7.65
C VAL A 78 -8.47 -5.72 -8.58
N GLU A 79 -8.74 -5.22 -9.78
CA GLU A 79 -7.70 -4.83 -10.74
C GLU A 79 -6.79 -3.71 -10.20
N GLU A 80 -7.36 -2.67 -9.60
CA GLU A 80 -6.58 -1.60 -8.99
C GLU A 80 -5.80 -2.08 -7.75
N GLY A 81 -6.33 -3.04 -6.99
CA GLY A 81 -5.62 -3.70 -5.89
C GLY A 81 -4.43 -4.53 -6.36
N PHE A 82 -4.54 -5.22 -7.49
CA PHE A 82 -3.41 -5.92 -8.10
C PHE A 82 -2.33 -4.95 -8.56
N VAL A 83 -2.69 -3.80 -9.10
CA VAL A 83 -1.71 -2.74 -9.41
C VAL A 83 -1.01 -2.24 -8.14
N ALA A 84 -1.76 -2.04 -7.05
CA ALA A 84 -1.19 -1.65 -5.76
C ALA A 84 -0.22 -2.70 -5.21
N LEU A 85 -0.57 -3.98 -5.33
CA LEU A 85 0.29 -5.12 -4.97
C LEU A 85 1.58 -5.13 -5.79
N GLN A 86 1.47 -5.09 -7.12
CA GLN A 86 2.61 -5.08 -8.05
C GLN A 86 3.58 -3.93 -7.76
N CYS A 87 3.05 -2.78 -7.41
CA CYS A 87 3.85 -1.59 -7.14
C CYS A 87 4.35 -1.50 -5.69
N GLY A 88 3.99 -2.42 -4.80
CA GLY A 88 4.28 -2.28 -3.37
C GLY A 88 3.76 -0.96 -2.79
N ALA A 89 2.59 -0.49 -3.24
CA ALA A 89 2.05 0.85 -2.98
C ALA A 89 1.52 1.02 -1.54
N PHE A 90 2.33 0.66 -0.56
CA PHE A 90 2.00 0.63 0.87
C PHE A 90 3.03 1.42 1.67
N HIS A 91 2.64 2.61 2.17
CA HIS A 91 3.58 3.54 2.79
C HIS A 91 3.58 3.50 4.32
N ILE A 92 2.51 2.98 4.95
CA ILE A 92 2.42 2.85 6.41
C ILE A 92 2.86 1.44 6.78
N ARG A 93 4.07 1.36 7.35
CA ARG A 93 4.67 0.12 7.83
C ARG A 93 5.28 0.36 9.21
N SER A 94 4.92 -0.45 10.19
CA SER A 94 5.37 -0.33 11.56
C SER A 94 5.43 -1.70 12.23
N GLY A 95 6.52 -2.00 12.94
CA GLY A 95 6.65 -3.25 13.68
C GLY A 95 6.48 -4.53 12.84
N GLY A 96 6.90 -4.51 11.57
CA GLY A 96 6.70 -5.64 10.66
C GLY A 96 5.29 -5.75 10.08
N LYS A 97 4.38 -4.87 10.45
CA LYS A 97 2.99 -4.82 9.98
C LYS A 97 2.82 -3.76 8.90
N THR A 98 1.92 -4.01 7.96
CA THR A 98 1.62 -3.12 6.83
C THR A 98 0.14 -2.77 6.79
N TYR A 99 -0.18 -1.50 6.62
CA TYR A 99 -1.49 -1.07 6.16
C TYR A 99 -1.53 -1.08 4.64
N PHE A 100 -2.40 -1.90 4.07
CA PHE A 100 -2.47 -2.14 2.63
C PHE A 100 -3.29 -1.11 1.84
N ASN A 101 -3.58 0.06 2.42
CA ASN A 101 -4.33 1.13 1.75
C ASN A 101 -5.68 0.67 1.18
N THR A 102 -6.35 -0.25 1.84
CA THR A 102 -7.59 -0.88 1.34
C THR A 102 -8.74 0.10 1.20
N THR A 103 -8.93 1.01 2.17
CA THR A 103 -9.90 2.09 2.06
C THR A 103 -9.50 3.11 0.99
N PRO A 104 -8.26 3.64 0.92
CA PRO A 104 -7.86 4.58 -0.13
C PRO A 104 -8.08 4.08 -1.56
N ILE A 105 -7.74 2.82 -1.85
CA ILE A 105 -7.96 2.26 -3.19
C ILE A 105 -9.46 2.08 -3.49
N GLY A 106 -10.23 1.67 -2.47
CA GLY A 106 -11.69 1.62 -2.56
C GLY A 106 -12.29 2.95 -2.96
N ARG A 107 -11.80 4.06 -2.38
CA ARG A 107 -12.29 5.42 -2.70
C ARG A 107 -11.92 5.87 -4.11
N ALA A 108 -10.78 5.42 -4.67
CA ALA A 108 -10.43 5.71 -6.05
C ALA A 108 -11.45 5.11 -7.03
N VAL A 109 -11.85 3.88 -6.79
CA VAL A 109 -12.83 3.17 -7.62
C VAL A 109 -14.25 3.71 -7.39
N THR A 110 -14.68 3.81 -6.12
CA THR A 110 -16.00 4.30 -5.77
C THR A 110 -16.22 5.73 -6.27
N GLY A 111 -15.30 6.65 -5.98
CA GLY A 111 -15.42 8.06 -6.35
C GLY A 111 -15.45 8.31 -7.85
N THR A 112 -14.90 7.40 -8.66
CA THR A 112 -14.94 7.52 -10.12
C THR A 112 -16.16 6.81 -10.74
N MET A 113 -16.48 5.60 -10.31
CA MET A 113 -17.56 4.80 -10.90
C MET A 113 -18.96 5.36 -10.56
N LEU A 114 -19.18 5.78 -9.30
CA LEU A 114 -20.44 6.40 -8.91
C LEU A 114 -20.68 7.71 -9.67
N VAL A 115 -19.67 8.55 -9.83
CA VAL A 115 -19.77 9.78 -10.62
C VAL A 115 -20.06 9.51 -12.10
N ARG A 116 -19.55 8.41 -12.66
CA ARG A 116 -19.90 7.99 -14.02
C ARG A 116 -21.38 7.60 -14.11
N ALA A 117 -21.89 6.82 -13.15
CA ALA A 117 -23.31 6.46 -13.07
C ALA A 117 -24.20 7.71 -12.92
N MET A 118 -23.81 8.66 -12.07
CA MET A 118 -24.48 9.96 -11.94
C MET A 118 -24.60 10.72 -13.27
N LYS A 119 -23.51 10.73 -14.05
CA LYS A 119 -23.48 11.39 -15.35
C LYS A 119 -24.47 10.77 -16.35
N GLU A 120 -24.65 9.45 -16.30
CA GLU A 120 -25.66 8.73 -17.11
C GLU A 120 -27.08 9.16 -16.75
N ASP A 121 -27.33 9.44 -15.47
CA ASP A 121 -28.63 9.87 -14.94
C ASP A 121 -28.83 11.40 -15.02
N GLY A 122 -27.86 12.14 -15.54
CA GLY A 122 -27.93 13.61 -15.63
C GLY A 122 -27.82 14.32 -14.28
N VAL A 123 -27.11 13.75 -13.31
CA VAL A 123 -26.90 14.31 -11.97
C VAL A 123 -25.52 14.95 -11.89
N ASP A 124 -25.47 16.27 -11.67
CA ASP A 124 -24.25 17.08 -11.73
C ASP A 124 -23.79 17.63 -10.36
N ILE A 125 -24.47 17.28 -9.28
CA ILE A 125 -24.08 17.63 -7.92
C ILE A 125 -23.70 16.35 -7.18
N TRP A 126 -22.48 16.29 -6.66
CA TRP A 126 -21.96 15.16 -5.92
C TRP A 126 -21.89 15.41 -4.43
N GLY A 127 -22.38 14.47 -3.64
CA GLY A 127 -22.29 14.44 -2.21
C GLY A 127 -21.93 13.08 -1.63
N ASP A 128 -21.48 13.07 -0.42
CA ASP A 128 -21.19 11.88 0.38
C ASP A 128 -21.25 12.20 1.87
N GLY A 129 -21.24 11.17 2.70
CA GLY A 129 -21.29 11.24 4.16
C GLY A 129 -19.97 11.58 4.85
N SER A 130 -18.94 12.00 4.14
CA SER A 130 -17.62 12.27 4.73
C SER A 130 -17.64 13.48 5.65
N THR A 131 -17.05 13.32 6.84
CA THR A 131 -16.88 14.41 7.81
C THR A 131 -15.67 15.29 7.45
N TYR A 132 -15.70 16.56 7.87
CA TYR A 132 -14.62 17.52 7.59
C TYR A 132 -13.27 17.18 8.24
N LYS A 133 -13.25 16.27 9.25
CA LYS A 133 -12.03 15.80 9.92
C LYS A 133 -11.43 14.55 9.29
N GLY A 134 -12.18 13.85 8.43
CA GLY A 134 -11.76 12.61 7.79
C GLY A 134 -10.92 12.84 6.55
N ASN A 135 -10.34 11.74 6.04
CA ASN A 135 -9.59 11.75 4.78
C ASN A 135 -10.51 11.69 3.55
N ASP A 136 -11.66 11.04 3.67
CA ASP A 136 -12.53 10.71 2.53
C ASP A 136 -13.17 11.94 1.89
N ILE A 137 -13.34 13.02 2.66
CA ILE A 137 -13.86 14.27 2.11
C ILE A 137 -12.98 14.81 0.97
N GLU A 138 -11.65 14.68 1.10
CA GLU A 138 -10.71 15.08 0.06
C GLU A 138 -10.58 14.02 -1.04
N ARG A 139 -10.56 12.74 -0.70
CA ARG A 139 -10.49 11.65 -1.67
C ARG A 139 -11.66 11.69 -2.65
N PHE A 140 -12.88 11.77 -2.17
CA PHE A 140 -14.07 11.88 -3.01
C PHE A 140 -14.13 13.18 -3.81
N TYR A 141 -13.70 14.29 -3.22
CA TYR A 141 -13.58 15.55 -3.94
C TYR A 141 -12.67 15.46 -5.16
N ARG A 142 -11.45 14.89 -4.96
CA ARG A 142 -10.48 14.71 -6.05
C ARG A 142 -10.97 13.76 -7.12
N TYR A 143 -11.37 12.56 -6.75
CA TYR A 143 -11.81 11.54 -7.71
C TYR A 143 -13.08 11.95 -8.43
N GLY A 144 -14.02 12.57 -7.76
CA GLY A 144 -15.25 13.10 -8.38
C GLY A 144 -14.94 14.13 -9.46
N LEU A 145 -14.07 15.09 -9.19
CA LEU A 145 -13.68 16.12 -10.16
C LEU A 145 -12.80 15.59 -11.28
N LEU A 146 -11.99 14.54 -11.05
CA LEU A 146 -11.25 13.85 -12.10
C LEU A 146 -12.21 13.12 -13.05
N ALA A 147 -13.25 12.46 -12.51
CA ALA A 147 -14.24 11.75 -13.32
C ALA A 147 -15.19 12.70 -14.08
N ASN A 148 -15.57 13.83 -13.47
CA ASN A 148 -16.38 14.88 -14.09
C ASN A 148 -15.96 16.29 -13.63
N PRO A 149 -15.17 17.02 -14.42
CA PRO A 149 -14.68 18.35 -14.01
C PRO A 149 -15.78 19.42 -13.92
N ARG A 150 -17.02 19.12 -14.37
CA ARG A 150 -18.17 20.02 -14.29
C ARG A 150 -18.98 19.85 -13.01
N LEU A 151 -18.70 18.82 -12.20
CA LEU A 151 -19.40 18.60 -10.94
C LEU A 151 -19.39 19.84 -10.05
N ARG A 152 -20.53 20.10 -9.42
CA ARG A 152 -20.65 20.87 -8.18
C ARG A 152 -20.65 19.90 -7.02
N ILE A 153 -20.16 20.30 -5.88
CA ILE A 153 -19.97 19.44 -4.72
C ILE A 153 -20.85 19.96 -3.59
N TYR A 154 -21.74 19.14 -3.09
CA TYR A 154 -22.50 19.41 -1.88
C TYR A 154 -22.15 18.35 -0.82
N LYS A 155 -21.68 18.78 0.32
CA LYS A 155 -21.33 17.92 1.44
C LYS A 155 -22.22 18.27 2.63
N PRO A 156 -23.16 17.42 3.07
CA PRO A 156 -24.01 17.71 4.21
C PRO A 156 -23.21 18.16 5.45
N TRP A 157 -22.10 17.51 5.75
CA TRP A 157 -21.23 17.87 6.88
C TRP A 157 -20.45 19.20 6.72
N LEU A 158 -20.57 19.89 5.60
CA LEU A 158 -20.06 21.25 5.39
C LEU A 158 -21.19 22.29 5.35
N ASP A 159 -22.44 21.86 5.40
CA ASP A 159 -23.63 22.74 5.47
C ASP A 159 -23.94 23.06 6.93
N ALA A 160 -23.93 24.36 7.25
CA ALA A 160 -24.14 24.83 8.62
C ALA A 160 -25.56 24.49 9.15
N ASP A 161 -26.56 24.47 8.28
CA ASP A 161 -27.94 24.16 8.66
C ASP A 161 -28.07 22.66 8.99
N PHE A 162 -27.46 21.78 8.16
CA PHE A 162 -27.40 20.36 8.43
C PHE A 162 -26.69 20.05 9.76
N VAL A 163 -25.50 20.63 9.95
CA VAL A 163 -24.72 20.39 11.18
C VAL A 163 -25.39 20.91 12.42
N THR A 164 -26.11 22.04 12.31
CA THR A 164 -26.84 22.61 13.45
C THR A 164 -28.05 21.76 13.86
N GLU A 165 -28.75 21.21 12.86
CA GLU A 165 -29.97 20.41 13.11
C GLU A 165 -29.62 18.93 13.45
N LEU A 166 -28.55 18.38 12.87
CA LEU A 166 -28.26 16.95 12.86
C LEU A 166 -26.79 16.61 13.24
N GLY A 167 -26.17 17.47 14.06
CA GLY A 167 -24.74 17.42 14.33
C GLY A 167 -24.21 16.18 15.09
N GLY A 168 -25.09 15.34 15.64
CA GLY A 168 -24.75 14.15 16.40
C GLY A 168 -25.60 12.93 16.01
N ARG A 169 -25.12 11.72 16.39
CA ARG A 169 -25.82 10.46 16.06
C ARG A 169 -27.19 10.37 16.77
N GLN A 170 -27.29 10.87 17.97
CA GLN A 170 -28.55 10.90 18.72
C GLN A 170 -29.56 11.81 18.01
N GLU A 171 -29.18 13.02 17.68
CA GLU A 171 -30.00 13.97 16.97
C GLU A 171 -30.46 13.46 15.62
N MET A 172 -29.57 12.78 14.86
CA MET A 172 -29.90 12.12 13.60
C MET A 172 -30.96 11.02 13.77
N SER A 173 -30.81 10.18 14.81
CA SER A 173 -31.73 9.08 15.10
C SER A 173 -33.12 9.61 15.51
N GLU A 174 -33.14 10.60 16.41
CA GLU A 174 -34.36 11.24 16.88
C GLU A 174 -35.10 11.93 15.72
N TRP A 175 -34.36 12.63 14.85
CA TRP A 175 -34.91 13.32 13.69
C TRP A 175 -35.59 12.34 12.71
N LEU A 176 -34.95 11.18 12.40
CA LEU A 176 -35.57 10.16 11.54
C LEU A 176 -36.87 9.64 12.12
N VAL A 177 -36.91 9.33 13.41
CA VAL A 177 -38.09 8.84 14.11
C VAL A 177 -39.22 9.89 14.10
N GLU A 178 -38.91 11.16 14.42
CA GLU A 178 -39.88 12.26 14.41
C GLU A 178 -40.48 12.50 13.03
N HIS A 179 -39.73 12.28 11.95
CA HIS A 179 -40.20 12.47 10.59
C HIS A 179 -40.80 11.19 9.96
N GLY A 180 -40.96 10.12 10.79
CA GLY A 180 -41.64 8.89 10.39
C GLY A 180 -40.85 7.99 9.43
N PHE A 181 -39.53 8.16 9.37
CA PHE A 181 -38.67 7.28 8.57
C PHE A 181 -38.33 5.99 9.31
N PRO A 182 -38.18 4.87 8.60
CA PRO A 182 -37.80 3.61 9.23
C PRO A 182 -36.35 3.68 9.73
N TYR A 183 -36.17 3.90 11.01
CA TYR A 183 -34.87 3.80 11.64
C TYR A 183 -34.77 2.48 12.41
N ARG A 184 -33.85 1.63 12.01
CA ARG A 184 -33.50 0.44 12.78
C ARG A 184 -32.31 0.80 13.65
N ASP A 185 -32.55 0.85 14.95
CA ASP A 185 -31.51 1.09 15.94
C ASP A 185 -30.40 0.03 15.77
N SER A 186 -29.30 0.41 15.18
CA SER A 186 -28.12 -0.43 15.23
C SER A 186 -27.52 -0.22 16.62
N ALA A 187 -27.38 -1.29 17.40
CA ALA A 187 -26.70 -1.25 18.69
C ALA A 187 -25.44 -0.36 18.55
N GLU A 188 -25.22 0.53 19.48
CA GLU A 188 -24.11 1.47 19.44
C GLU A 188 -22.79 0.69 19.39
N LYS A 189 -22.24 0.54 18.20
CA LYS A 189 -20.95 -0.15 18.03
C LYS A 189 -19.86 0.69 18.71
N ALA A 190 -18.96 -0.03 19.41
CA ALA A 190 -17.85 0.58 20.15
C ALA A 190 -16.86 1.33 19.23
N TYR A 191 -16.89 1.07 17.95
CA TYR A 191 -16.05 1.68 16.89
C TYR A 191 -16.80 1.69 15.55
N SER A 192 -16.26 2.43 14.58
CA SER A 192 -16.74 2.43 13.19
C SER A 192 -15.99 1.40 12.34
N THR A 193 -16.69 0.80 11.38
CA THR A 193 -16.11 -0.16 10.43
C THR A 193 -16.39 0.31 9.01
N ASP A 194 -15.40 0.16 8.12
CA ASP A 194 -15.50 0.40 6.68
C ASP A 194 -14.73 -0.72 5.96
N ALA A 195 -15.38 -1.43 5.06
CA ALA A 195 -14.82 -2.61 4.44
C ALA A 195 -15.04 -2.65 2.92
N ASN A 196 -14.19 -3.40 2.25
CA ASN A 196 -14.32 -3.82 0.86
C ASN A 196 -13.61 -5.16 0.66
N ILE A 197 -13.62 -5.70 -0.54
CA ILE A 197 -13.03 -7.00 -0.85
C ILE A 197 -11.55 -7.12 -0.46
N TRP A 198 -10.80 -6.01 -0.37
CA TRP A 198 -9.37 -6.02 -0.02
C TRP A 198 -9.08 -5.92 1.46
N GLY A 199 -10.01 -5.40 2.24
CA GLY A 199 -9.78 -5.28 3.68
C GLY A 199 -10.83 -4.47 4.42
N ALA A 200 -10.70 -4.47 5.73
CA ALA A 200 -11.54 -3.71 6.64
C ALA A 200 -10.72 -2.73 7.49
N THR A 201 -11.33 -1.61 7.81
CA THR A 201 -10.81 -0.59 8.71
C THR A 201 -11.74 -0.49 9.92
N HIS A 202 -11.18 -0.56 11.12
CA HIS A 202 -11.86 -0.33 12.39
C HIS A 202 -11.23 0.90 13.03
N GLU A 203 -12.03 1.95 13.27
CA GLU A 203 -11.51 3.22 13.78
C GLU A 203 -12.54 3.98 14.63
N ALA A 204 -12.13 5.11 15.18
CA ALA A 204 -12.94 6.04 15.94
C ALA A 204 -13.40 5.53 17.31
N LYS A 205 -14.09 6.39 18.08
CA LYS A 205 -14.66 6.12 19.39
C LYS A 205 -13.65 5.52 20.37
N THR A 206 -13.89 4.29 20.86
CA THR A 206 -13.00 3.63 21.82
C THR A 206 -11.62 3.37 21.27
N LEU A 207 -11.47 3.14 19.95
CA LEU A 207 -10.19 2.87 19.31
C LEU A 207 -9.29 4.10 19.16
N GLU A 208 -9.80 5.31 19.39
CA GLU A 208 -8.97 6.54 19.45
C GLU A 208 -8.02 6.53 20.65
N HIS A 209 -8.32 5.74 21.66
CA HIS A 209 -7.50 5.62 22.87
C HIS A 209 -6.40 4.56 22.69
N LEU A 210 -5.13 4.96 22.83
CA LEU A 210 -3.97 4.07 22.64
C LEU A 210 -3.83 2.97 23.71
N ASN A 211 -4.57 3.05 24.80
CA ASN A 211 -4.64 2.02 25.84
C ASN A 211 -5.74 0.97 25.59
N VAL A 212 -6.44 1.04 24.49
CA VAL A 212 -7.38 0.02 24.01
C VAL A 212 -6.64 -0.93 23.08
N SER A 213 -6.63 -2.23 23.41
CA SER A 213 -5.94 -3.25 22.60
C SER A 213 -6.64 -3.49 21.27
N LEU A 214 -5.87 -3.87 20.24
CA LEU A 214 -6.38 -4.44 18.99
C LEU A 214 -7.37 -5.61 19.26
N GLU A 215 -7.16 -6.37 20.34
CA GLU A 215 -7.99 -7.52 20.73
C GLU A 215 -9.44 -7.16 21.08
N SER A 216 -9.75 -5.86 21.24
CA SER A 216 -11.11 -5.36 21.42
C SER A 216 -11.94 -5.34 20.14
N VAL A 217 -11.33 -5.57 18.98
CA VAL A 217 -12.00 -5.62 17.68
C VAL A 217 -12.56 -7.02 17.43
N ASP A 218 -13.78 -7.08 16.90
CA ASP A 218 -14.35 -8.29 16.33
C ASP A 218 -13.97 -8.35 14.83
N PRO A 219 -13.07 -9.27 14.42
CA PRO A 219 -12.68 -9.39 13.02
C PRO A 219 -13.88 -9.75 12.14
N ILE A 220 -13.97 -9.11 10.96
CA ILE A 220 -15.01 -9.39 9.96
C ILE A 220 -14.47 -10.13 8.72
N MET A 221 -13.15 -10.13 8.52
CA MET A 221 -12.48 -10.85 7.44
C MET A 221 -11.64 -12.02 7.94
N GLY A 222 -11.43 -12.13 9.23
CA GLY A 222 -10.57 -13.14 9.84
C GLY A 222 -11.15 -13.70 11.13
N VAL A 223 -10.26 -14.22 11.96
CA VAL A 223 -10.56 -14.83 13.27
C VAL A 223 -9.78 -14.12 14.37
N LYS A 224 -10.27 -14.20 15.60
CA LYS A 224 -9.56 -13.74 16.81
C LYS A 224 -8.34 -14.63 17.06
N TYR A 225 -7.27 -14.40 16.32
CA TYR A 225 -6.05 -15.22 16.42
C TYR A 225 -5.37 -15.13 17.79
N TRP A 226 -5.66 -14.11 18.60
CA TRP A 226 -5.17 -13.97 19.98
C TRP A 226 -5.96 -14.78 21.00
N ASP A 227 -7.11 -15.32 20.64
CA ASP A 227 -7.96 -16.15 21.51
C ASP A 227 -7.58 -17.63 21.36
N ASP A 228 -6.99 -18.21 22.40
CA ASP A 228 -6.53 -19.60 22.42
C ASP A 228 -7.65 -20.62 22.22
N SER A 229 -8.91 -20.24 22.45
CA SER A 229 -10.07 -21.10 22.19
C SER A 229 -10.38 -21.27 20.70
N VAL A 230 -9.89 -20.36 19.85
CA VAL A 230 -10.04 -20.44 18.40
C VAL A 230 -9.05 -21.45 17.84
N ALA A 231 -9.55 -22.54 17.26
CA ALA A 231 -8.72 -23.57 16.64
C ALA A 231 -8.20 -23.09 15.28
N ILE A 232 -6.88 -22.97 15.15
CA ILE A 232 -6.21 -22.59 13.90
C ILE A 232 -5.21 -23.70 13.55
N ALA A 233 -5.48 -24.45 12.48
CA ALA A 233 -4.60 -25.50 11.99
C ALA A 233 -3.46 -24.89 11.16
N THR A 234 -2.27 -25.48 11.25
CA THR A 234 -1.16 -25.16 10.35
C THR A 234 -1.50 -25.59 8.93
N GLU A 235 -1.22 -24.76 7.94
CA GLU A 235 -1.53 -25.00 6.53
C GLU A 235 -0.38 -24.55 5.63
N ASP A 236 -0.06 -25.37 4.61
CA ASP A 236 0.86 -25.00 3.55
C ASP A 236 0.05 -24.45 2.38
N VAL A 237 0.37 -23.24 1.95
CA VAL A 237 -0.34 -22.49 0.91
C VAL A 237 0.63 -22.11 -0.20
N THR A 238 0.24 -22.37 -1.42
CA THR A 238 1.01 -22.02 -2.61
C THR A 238 0.34 -20.88 -3.36
N VAL A 239 1.11 -19.83 -3.67
CA VAL A 239 0.68 -18.67 -4.47
C VAL A 239 1.51 -18.60 -5.74
N THR A 240 0.86 -18.59 -6.91
CA THR A 240 1.51 -18.49 -8.21
C THR A 240 1.24 -17.14 -8.86
N PHE A 241 2.30 -16.54 -9.38
CA PHE A 241 2.27 -15.28 -10.13
C PHE A 241 2.74 -15.46 -11.57
N GLU A 242 2.09 -14.76 -12.49
CA GLU A 242 2.52 -14.59 -13.87
C GLU A 242 2.56 -13.11 -14.23
N ALA A 243 3.70 -12.62 -14.70
CA ALA A 243 3.92 -11.21 -15.05
C ALA A 243 3.40 -10.24 -13.96
N GLY A 244 3.67 -10.56 -12.70
CA GLY A 244 3.29 -9.77 -11.53
C GLY A 244 1.85 -9.95 -11.04
N ARG A 245 1.02 -10.73 -11.71
CA ARG A 245 -0.38 -10.96 -11.32
C ARG A 245 -0.52 -12.31 -10.61
N PRO A 246 -1.24 -12.39 -9.51
CA PRO A 246 -1.58 -13.67 -8.92
C PRO A 246 -2.57 -14.40 -9.86
N VAL A 247 -2.30 -15.66 -10.17
CA VAL A 247 -3.10 -16.48 -11.11
C VAL A 247 -3.60 -17.77 -10.50
N ALA A 248 -2.93 -18.29 -9.46
CA ALA A 248 -3.36 -19.54 -8.83
C ALA A 248 -3.06 -19.55 -7.32
N LEU A 249 -3.92 -20.25 -6.59
CA LEU A 249 -3.76 -20.56 -5.16
C LEU A 249 -3.88 -22.07 -4.98
N ASN A 250 -2.93 -22.69 -4.26
CA ASN A 250 -2.88 -24.14 -4.01
C ASN A 250 -3.01 -24.98 -5.29
N GLY A 251 -2.42 -24.50 -6.40
CA GLY A 251 -2.48 -25.15 -7.71
C GLY A 251 -3.82 -25.00 -8.45
N GLN A 252 -4.81 -24.35 -7.86
CA GLN A 252 -6.06 -23.99 -8.53
C GLN A 252 -5.87 -22.67 -9.29
N GLU A 253 -6.05 -22.68 -10.59
CA GLU A 253 -6.05 -21.48 -11.43
C GLU A 253 -7.40 -20.75 -11.35
N PHE A 254 -7.36 -19.41 -11.43
CA PHE A 254 -8.54 -18.56 -11.42
C PHE A 254 -8.56 -17.68 -12.65
N THR A 255 -9.60 -17.83 -13.44
CA THR A 255 -9.91 -16.93 -14.57
C THR A 255 -10.65 -15.67 -14.13
N ASP A 256 -11.39 -15.77 -13.01
CA ASP A 256 -12.05 -14.63 -12.37
C ASP A 256 -11.15 -14.08 -11.25
N PRO A 257 -10.63 -12.85 -11.39
CA PRO A 257 -9.77 -12.23 -10.38
C PRO A 257 -10.50 -11.95 -9.06
N VAL A 258 -11.82 -11.74 -9.10
CA VAL A 258 -12.64 -11.53 -7.90
C VAL A 258 -12.70 -12.81 -7.08
N ALA A 259 -12.91 -13.96 -7.74
CA ALA A 259 -12.92 -15.25 -7.08
C ALA A 259 -11.56 -15.59 -6.44
N LEU A 260 -10.45 -15.24 -7.09
CA LEU A 260 -9.10 -15.40 -6.53
C LEU A 260 -8.94 -14.62 -5.23
N VAL A 261 -9.39 -13.36 -5.21
CA VAL A 261 -9.26 -12.51 -4.01
C VAL A 261 -10.15 -13.01 -2.88
N PHE A 262 -11.37 -13.45 -3.16
CA PHE A 262 -12.20 -14.08 -2.13
C PHE A 262 -11.55 -15.34 -1.54
N GLU A 263 -10.93 -16.18 -2.38
CA GLU A 263 -10.22 -17.36 -1.89
C GLU A 263 -8.98 -16.96 -1.08
N ALA A 264 -8.21 -15.97 -1.51
CA ALA A 264 -7.07 -15.47 -0.75
C ALA A 264 -7.50 -14.92 0.62
N ASN A 265 -8.62 -14.18 0.68
CA ASN A 265 -9.22 -13.71 1.93
C ASN A 265 -9.65 -14.89 2.83
N ARG A 266 -10.27 -15.91 2.26
CA ARG A 266 -10.69 -17.10 3.00
C ARG A 266 -9.50 -17.85 3.59
N ILE A 267 -8.40 -17.96 2.82
CA ILE A 267 -7.17 -18.60 3.29
C ILE A 267 -6.53 -17.76 4.40
N GLY A 268 -6.22 -16.49 4.14
CA GLY A 268 -5.58 -15.63 5.13
C GLY A 268 -6.43 -15.39 6.37
N GLY A 269 -7.75 -15.23 6.18
CA GLY A 269 -8.70 -14.93 7.25
C GLY A 269 -8.80 -16.04 8.30
N ARG A 270 -8.85 -17.32 7.89
CA ARG A 270 -8.91 -18.44 8.86
C ARG A 270 -7.67 -18.59 9.72
N HIS A 271 -6.56 -17.91 9.36
CA HIS A 271 -5.36 -17.82 10.16
C HIS A 271 -5.27 -16.52 10.98
N GLY A 272 -6.15 -15.55 10.72
CA GLY A 272 -6.05 -14.20 11.29
C GLY A 272 -4.87 -13.40 10.74
N LEU A 273 -4.42 -13.73 9.52
CA LEU A 273 -3.31 -13.06 8.83
C LEU A 273 -3.69 -11.62 8.45
N GLY A 274 -2.72 -10.70 8.49
CA GLY A 274 -2.86 -9.36 7.95
C GLY A 274 -3.65 -8.39 8.83
N MET A 275 -3.76 -8.63 10.12
CA MET A 275 -4.24 -7.62 11.08
C MET A 275 -3.11 -6.70 11.52
N SER A 276 -3.38 -5.40 11.55
CA SER A 276 -2.42 -4.39 11.99
C SER A 276 -3.05 -3.24 12.75
N ASP A 277 -2.37 -2.76 13.78
CA ASP A 277 -2.66 -1.55 14.54
C ASP A 277 -1.67 -0.47 14.11
N GLN A 278 -2.15 0.61 13.52
CA GLN A 278 -1.30 1.62 12.92
C GLN A 278 -1.64 3.03 13.41
N ILE A 279 -0.60 3.81 13.65
CA ILE A 279 -0.72 5.26 13.82
C ILE A 279 -0.34 5.91 12.49
N GLU A 280 -1.25 6.68 11.93
CA GLU A 280 -1.10 7.31 10.63
C GLU A 280 -1.16 8.84 10.69
N ASN A 281 -0.61 9.50 9.67
CA ASN A 281 -0.81 10.93 9.45
C ASN A 281 -1.95 11.10 8.45
N ARG A 282 -3.06 11.67 8.87
CA ARG A 282 -4.17 12.07 7.98
C ARG A 282 -3.69 13.06 6.92
N ILE A 283 -4.50 13.27 5.90
CA ILE A 283 -4.22 14.26 4.84
C ILE A 283 -4.09 15.67 5.44
N ILE A 284 -4.85 15.98 6.49
CA ILE A 284 -4.81 17.23 7.24
C ILE A 284 -3.67 17.31 8.29
N GLU A 285 -2.64 16.47 8.18
CA GLU A 285 -1.45 16.40 9.06
C GLU A 285 -1.74 15.98 10.53
N ALA A 286 -2.98 15.65 10.88
CA ALA A 286 -3.32 15.13 12.21
C ALA A 286 -2.97 13.65 12.35
N LYS A 287 -2.57 13.21 13.55
CA LYS A 287 -2.41 11.81 13.89
C LYS A 287 -3.77 11.15 14.11
N SER A 288 -3.89 9.90 13.63
CA SER A 288 -5.02 9.02 13.94
C SER A 288 -4.54 7.59 14.09
N ARG A 289 -5.38 6.76 14.68
CA ARG A 289 -5.15 5.33 14.82
C ARG A 289 -6.23 4.58 14.07
N GLY A 290 -5.84 3.50 13.38
CA GLY A 290 -6.74 2.55 12.76
C GLY A 290 -6.25 1.12 13.01
N ILE A 291 -7.21 0.20 13.16
CA ILE A 291 -6.97 -1.24 13.16
C ILE A 291 -7.49 -1.78 11.84
N TYR A 292 -6.67 -2.54 11.15
CA TYR A 292 -6.90 -2.96 9.77
C TYR A 292 -6.88 -4.48 9.65
N GLU A 293 -7.75 -5.00 8.79
CA GLU A 293 -7.74 -6.38 8.33
C GLU A 293 -7.51 -6.38 6.81
N ALA A 294 -6.60 -7.21 6.32
CA ALA A 294 -6.39 -7.41 4.89
C ALA A 294 -5.79 -8.82 4.63
N PRO A 295 -6.52 -9.89 4.94
CA PRO A 295 -5.95 -11.23 4.97
C PRO A 295 -5.47 -11.72 3.60
N GLY A 296 -6.25 -11.50 2.53
CA GLY A 296 -5.89 -11.90 1.18
C GLY A 296 -4.74 -11.06 0.62
N MET A 297 -4.78 -9.73 0.83
CA MET A 297 -3.70 -8.86 0.39
C MET A 297 -2.39 -9.19 1.10
N ALA A 298 -2.43 -9.50 2.40
CA ALA A 298 -1.25 -9.90 3.17
C ALA A 298 -0.65 -11.21 2.63
N LEU A 299 -1.49 -12.22 2.37
CA LEU A 299 -1.06 -13.49 1.79
C LEU A 299 -0.36 -13.29 0.44
N LEU A 300 -1.00 -12.54 -0.46
CA LEU A 300 -0.47 -12.26 -1.79
C LEU A 300 0.81 -11.43 -1.72
N PHE A 301 0.87 -10.44 -0.83
CA PHE A 301 2.00 -9.54 -0.69
C PHE A 301 3.25 -10.25 -0.15
N ILE A 302 3.12 -11.13 0.85
CA ILE A 302 4.24 -11.91 1.38
C ILE A 302 4.88 -12.75 0.26
N ALA A 303 4.06 -13.43 -0.55
CA ALA A 303 4.55 -14.23 -1.65
C ALA A 303 5.15 -13.38 -2.78
N TYR A 304 4.54 -12.24 -3.10
CA TYR A 304 5.03 -11.31 -4.11
C TYR A 304 6.37 -10.69 -3.72
N GLU A 305 6.50 -10.18 -2.48
CA GLU A 305 7.77 -9.64 -1.96
C GLU A 305 8.90 -10.69 -1.99
N ARG A 306 8.58 -11.96 -1.73
CA ARG A 306 9.58 -13.04 -1.83
C ARG A 306 10.14 -13.17 -3.24
N LEU A 307 9.29 -13.10 -4.26
CA LEU A 307 9.72 -13.14 -5.66
C LEU A 307 10.49 -11.88 -6.06
N VAL A 308 9.99 -10.70 -5.67
CA VAL A 308 10.67 -9.41 -5.91
C VAL A 308 12.11 -9.44 -5.38
N ASN A 309 12.29 -9.88 -4.14
CA ASN A 309 13.62 -9.99 -3.52
C ASN A 309 14.51 -11.05 -4.19
N GLY A 310 13.94 -12.14 -4.70
CA GLY A 310 14.71 -13.21 -5.36
C GLY A 310 15.10 -12.88 -6.80
N ILE A 311 14.38 -11.97 -7.46
CA ILE A 311 14.54 -11.67 -8.89
C ILE A 311 15.35 -10.38 -9.11
N LEU A 312 15.10 -9.33 -8.33
CA LEU A 312 15.71 -8.01 -8.54
C LEU A 312 17.10 -7.91 -7.91
N ASN A 313 17.99 -7.12 -8.53
CA ASN A 313 19.22 -6.68 -7.90
C ASN A 313 18.96 -5.56 -6.89
N GLU A 314 19.96 -5.27 -6.04
CA GLU A 314 19.83 -4.32 -4.92
C GLU A 314 19.40 -2.92 -5.37
N ASP A 315 20.00 -2.37 -6.42
CA ASP A 315 19.72 -1.00 -6.90
C ASP A 315 18.27 -0.88 -7.43
N THR A 316 17.81 -1.91 -8.15
CA THR A 316 16.43 -1.95 -8.65
C THR A 316 15.45 -2.17 -7.50
N LEU A 317 15.79 -3.01 -6.53
CA LEU A 317 14.98 -3.28 -5.34
C LEU A 317 14.81 -2.00 -4.48
N ALA A 318 15.89 -1.25 -4.25
CA ALA A 318 15.85 0.01 -3.52
C ALA A 318 14.93 1.03 -4.23
N THR A 319 15.08 1.17 -5.55
CA THR A 319 14.23 2.05 -6.36
C THR A 319 12.76 1.62 -6.32
N TYR A 320 12.49 0.32 -6.42
CA TYR A 320 11.14 -0.24 -6.31
C TYR A 320 10.48 0.12 -4.97
N HIS A 321 11.17 -0.08 -3.86
CA HIS A 321 10.63 0.22 -2.53
C HIS A 321 10.40 1.73 -2.32
N GLU A 322 11.31 2.59 -2.79
CA GLU A 322 11.16 4.04 -2.69
C GLU A 322 9.94 4.52 -3.50
N GLN A 323 9.84 4.10 -4.76
CA GLN A 323 8.73 4.47 -5.65
C GLN A 323 7.40 3.90 -5.14
N GLY A 324 7.37 2.65 -4.68
CA GLY A 324 6.20 2.02 -4.11
C GLY A 324 5.69 2.75 -2.87
N ARG A 325 6.58 3.12 -1.95
CA ARG A 325 6.24 3.91 -0.78
C ARG A 325 5.68 5.29 -1.15
N ARG A 326 6.30 5.98 -2.13
CA ARG A 326 5.80 7.26 -2.64
C ARG A 326 4.40 7.11 -3.24
N LEU A 327 4.20 6.10 -4.07
CA LEU A 327 2.92 5.80 -4.69
C LEU A 327 1.84 5.47 -3.65
N GLY A 328 2.18 4.71 -2.60
CA GLY A 328 1.29 4.43 -1.47
C GLY A 328 0.81 5.69 -0.75
N ARG A 329 1.68 6.68 -0.56
CA ARG A 329 1.29 7.97 0.01
C ARG A 329 0.37 8.75 -0.93
N LEU A 330 0.65 8.78 -2.23
CA LEU A 330 -0.21 9.42 -3.22
C LEU A 330 -1.61 8.78 -3.25
N MET A 331 -1.69 7.45 -3.19
CA MET A 331 -2.96 6.71 -3.08
C MET A 331 -3.73 7.14 -1.83
N TYR A 332 -3.05 7.18 -0.68
CA TYR A 332 -3.63 7.58 0.60
C TYR A 332 -4.24 8.99 0.53
N GLU A 333 -3.58 9.92 -0.18
CA GLU A 333 -4.02 11.30 -0.39
C GLU A 333 -5.14 11.48 -1.43
N GLY A 334 -5.65 10.40 -2.03
CA GLY A 334 -6.66 10.50 -3.10
C GLY A 334 -6.09 10.90 -4.46
N ARG A 335 -4.83 10.63 -4.72
CA ARG A 335 -4.08 11.05 -5.92
C ARG A 335 -3.68 9.89 -6.82
N TRP A 336 -4.32 8.73 -6.66
CA TRP A 336 -4.02 7.48 -7.39
C TRP A 336 -4.06 7.60 -8.91
N LEU A 337 -4.94 8.48 -9.43
CA LEU A 337 -5.16 8.70 -10.87
C LEU A 337 -4.49 9.96 -11.39
N GLU A 338 -3.65 10.63 -10.60
CA GLU A 338 -2.91 11.82 -11.04
C GLU A 338 -1.65 11.44 -11.83
N PRO A 339 -1.12 12.35 -12.68
CA PRO A 339 0.02 12.06 -13.57
C PRO A 339 1.22 11.46 -12.86
N GLN A 340 1.59 11.93 -11.66
CA GLN A 340 2.71 11.37 -10.90
C GLN A 340 2.48 9.90 -10.52
N SER A 341 1.27 9.56 -10.10
CA SER A 341 0.92 8.18 -9.76
C SER A 341 0.93 7.28 -10.99
N LEU A 342 0.39 7.77 -12.12
CA LEU A 342 0.39 7.04 -13.38
C LEU A 342 1.82 6.77 -13.88
N MET A 343 2.74 7.75 -13.78
CA MET A 343 4.15 7.57 -14.11
C MET A 343 4.81 6.49 -13.25
N LEU A 344 4.60 6.52 -11.93
CA LEU A 344 5.17 5.53 -11.01
C LEU A 344 4.58 4.14 -11.28
N ARG A 345 3.27 4.03 -11.46
CA ARG A 345 2.58 2.77 -11.80
C ARG A 345 3.15 2.16 -13.08
N GLU A 346 3.18 2.95 -14.17
CA GLU A 346 3.68 2.50 -15.47
C GLU A 346 5.15 2.05 -15.37
N SER A 347 5.99 2.82 -14.68
CA SER A 347 7.39 2.49 -14.48
C SER A 347 7.55 1.15 -13.74
N ILE A 348 6.89 0.99 -12.59
CA ILE A 348 7.05 -0.22 -11.77
C ILE A 348 6.42 -1.43 -12.46
N GLN A 349 5.20 -1.32 -12.99
CA GLN A 349 4.54 -2.44 -13.65
C GLN A 349 5.34 -2.94 -14.85
N ARG A 350 5.85 -2.03 -15.67
CA ARG A 350 6.61 -2.37 -16.89
C ARG A 350 7.97 -2.96 -16.60
N TRP A 351 8.74 -2.35 -15.68
CA TRP A 351 10.15 -2.70 -15.49
C TRP A 351 10.40 -3.67 -14.36
N VAL A 352 9.43 -3.83 -13.44
CA VAL A 352 9.48 -4.79 -12.35
C VAL A 352 8.38 -5.82 -12.52
N GLY A 353 7.12 -5.42 -12.50
CA GLY A 353 5.96 -6.32 -12.45
C GLY A 353 6.01 -7.42 -13.51
N LEU A 354 6.30 -7.08 -14.77
CA LEU A 354 6.35 -8.05 -15.88
C LEU A 354 7.43 -9.14 -15.70
N THR A 355 8.42 -8.92 -14.85
CA THR A 355 9.47 -9.91 -14.58
C THR A 355 9.12 -10.84 -13.42
N ILE A 356 8.12 -10.50 -12.61
CA ILE A 356 7.76 -11.26 -11.43
C ILE A 356 6.82 -12.41 -11.82
N SER A 357 7.41 -13.56 -12.08
CA SER A 357 6.67 -14.81 -12.33
C SER A 357 7.28 -15.92 -11.51
N GLY A 358 6.45 -16.76 -10.91
CA GLY A 358 6.89 -17.86 -10.09
C GLY A 358 5.89 -18.29 -9.04
N THR A 359 6.28 -19.25 -8.24
CA THR A 359 5.45 -19.87 -7.21
C THR A 359 6.16 -19.80 -5.87
N VAL A 360 5.44 -19.39 -4.84
CA VAL A 360 5.93 -19.36 -3.45
C VAL A 360 5.02 -20.22 -2.59
N THR A 361 5.61 -21.11 -1.82
CA THR A 361 4.91 -21.94 -0.82
C THR A 361 5.17 -21.38 0.56
N LEU A 362 4.10 -21.08 1.27
CA LEU A 362 4.07 -20.54 2.61
C LEU A 362 3.48 -21.56 3.59
N ARG A 363 4.04 -21.67 4.77
CA ARG A 363 3.37 -22.33 5.90
C ARG A 363 2.76 -21.27 6.79
N LEU A 364 1.43 -21.27 6.88
CA LEU A 364 0.67 -20.37 7.72
C LEU A 364 0.34 -21.04 9.04
N ARG A 365 0.40 -20.26 10.11
CA ARG A 365 0.03 -20.65 11.47
C ARG A 365 -0.96 -19.63 12.03
N ARG A 366 -0.87 -19.29 13.28
CA ARG A 366 -1.78 -18.37 13.97
C ARG A 366 -1.32 -16.90 13.76
N GLY A 367 -2.21 -16.04 13.29
CA GLY A 367 -1.90 -14.63 13.04
C GLY A 367 -0.88 -14.45 11.93
N ASP A 368 0.11 -13.59 12.14
CA ASP A 368 1.20 -13.36 11.18
C ASP A 368 2.41 -14.29 11.40
N ASP A 369 2.22 -15.43 12.06
CA ASP A 369 3.27 -16.47 12.10
C ASP A 369 3.23 -17.30 10.82
N TRP A 370 4.18 -17.03 9.95
CA TRP A 370 4.35 -17.73 8.68
C TRP A 370 5.81 -18.03 8.38
N THR A 371 6.05 -18.99 7.49
CA THR A 371 7.38 -19.38 7.02
C THR A 371 7.37 -19.64 5.52
N ILE A 372 8.37 -19.16 4.80
CA ILE A 372 8.59 -19.55 3.40
C ILE A 372 9.14 -20.98 3.38
N LEU A 373 8.47 -21.88 2.69
CA LEU A 373 8.92 -23.26 2.51
C LEU A 373 9.66 -23.45 1.20
N ASP A 374 9.16 -22.81 0.11
CA ASP A 374 9.74 -22.96 -1.22
C ASP A 374 9.53 -21.70 -2.06
N THR A 375 10.44 -21.49 -3.03
CA THR A 375 10.37 -20.39 -3.98
C THR A 375 10.91 -20.86 -5.33
N VAL A 376 10.05 -20.92 -6.34
CA VAL A 376 10.38 -21.36 -7.69
C VAL A 376 10.07 -20.23 -8.67
N SER A 377 11.04 -19.84 -9.48
CA SER A 377 10.84 -18.87 -10.56
C SER A 377 11.88 -19.08 -11.66
N PRO A 378 11.51 -18.94 -12.94
CA PRO A 378 12.47 -18.96 -14.03
C PRO A 378 13.38 -17.71 -14.04
N ASN A 379 13.00 -16.66 -13.32
CA ASN A 379 13.66 -15.36 -13.33
C ASN A 379 14.54 -15.10 -12.09
N LEU A 380 14.73 -16.09 -11.20
CA LEU A 380 15.55 -15.90 -10.01
C LEU A 380 16.99 -15.50 -10.37
N SER A 381 17.45 -14.40 -9.79
CA SER A 381 18.86 -14.00 -9.81
C SER A 381 19.69 -14.83 -8.83
N TYR A 382 19.04 -15.42 -7.83
CA TYR A 382 19.66 -16.31 -6.86
C TYR A 382 19.99 -17.66 -7.50
N GLY A 383 21.24 -18.12 -7.34
CA GLY A 383 21.69 -19.42 -7.77
C GLY A 383 22.75 -19.95 -6.79
N PRO A 384 22.44 -20.99 -5.99
CA PRO A 384 23.38 -21.51 -4.98
C PRO A 384 24.68 -21.98 -5.60
N GLU A 385 24.66 -22.48 -6.84
CA GLU A 385 25.84 -22.94 -7.58
C GLU A 385 26.82 -21.81 -7.93
N LYS A 386 26.36 -20.54 -8.01
CA LYS A 386 27.18 -19.39 -8.38
C LYS A 386 28.04 -18.85 -7.24
N LEU A 387 27.59 -19.01 -5.99
CA LEU A 387 28.21 -18.43 -4.79
C LEU A 387 28.30 -19.42 -3.63
N SER A 388 28.28 -20.73 -3.89
CA SER A 388 28.43 -21.72 -2.83
C SER A 388 29.79 -21.57 -2.15
N MET A 389 29.80 -21.44 -0.86
CA MET A 389 31.02 -21.40 -0.03
C MET A 389 31.69 -22.77 0.03
N GLU A 390 31.00 -23.84 -0.32
CA GLU A 390 31.47 -25.24 -0.25
C GLU A 390 32.04 -25.76 -1.57
N ARG A 391 31.78 -25.08 -2.71
CA ARG A 391 32.23 -25.48 -4.04
C ARG A 391 33.32 -24.54 -4.54
N VAL A 392 34.51 -25.12 -4.79
CA VAL A 392 35.62 -24.43 -5.42
C VAL A 392 35.60 -24.75 -6.91
N GLY A 393 35.41 -23.75 -7.79
CA GLY A 393 35.67 -23.91 -9.20
C GLY A 393 34.65 -23.37 -10.20
N ASP A 394 33.41 -23.02 -9.77
CA ASP A 394 32.34 -22.57 -10.69
C ASP A 394 31.96 -21.10 -10.55
N ALA A 395 32.66 -20.32 -9.71
CA ALA A 395 32.41 -18.89 -9.58
C ALA A 395 32.92 -18.11 -10.81
N ALA A 396 32.19 -17.10 -11.22
CA ALA A 396 32.58 -16.20 -12.33
C ALA A 396 33.82 -15.35 -12.05
N PHE A 397 34.35 -15.39 -10.83
CA PHE A 397 35.56 -14.68 -10.37
C PHE A 397 36.36 -15.55 -9.41
N GLY A 398 37.68 -15.28 -9.31
CA GLY A 398 38.60 -15.97 -8.42
C GLY A 398 39.11 -15.08 -7.27
N PRO A 399 39.99 -15.67 -6.42
CA PRO A 399 40.63 -14.91 -5.33
C PRO A 399 41.39 -13.66 -5.79
N VAL A 400 42.04 -13.72 -6.96
CA VAL A 400 42.80 -12.58 -7.51
C VAL A 400 41.88 -11.40 -7.86
N ASP A 401 40.75 -11.68 -8.49
CA ASP A 401 39.73 -10.68 -8.82
C ASP A 401 39.22 -10.00 -7.54
N ARG A 402 38.99 -10.80 -6.50
CA ARG A 402 38.53 -10.27 -5.20
C ARG A 402 39.58 -9.43 -4.51
N ILE A 403 40.87 -9.81 -4.60
CA ILE A 403 41.98 -9.00 -4.08
C ILE A 403 42.03 -7.65 -4.78
N GLY A 404 41.94 -7.63 -6.12
CA GLY A 404 41.90 -6.40 -6.91
C GLY A 404 40.75 -5.48 -6.50
N GLN A 405 39.54 -6.04 -6.35
CA GLN A 405 38.37 -5.28 -5.91
C GLN A 405 38.57 -4.69 -4.49
N LEU A 406 39.14 -5.46 -3.55
CA LEU A 406 39.38 -4.98 -2.19
C LEU A 406 40.49 -3.89 -2.18
N THR A 407 41.49 -4.01 -3.05
CA THR A 407 42.54 -2.99 -3.21
C THR A 407 41.93 -1.67 -3.68
N MET A 408 41.02 -1.68 -4.65
CA MET A 408 40.32 -0.48 -5.09
C MET A 408 39.48 0.19 -4.00
N ARG A 409 38.96 -0.60 -3.02
CA ARG A 409 38.24 -0.04 -1.86
C ARG A 409 39.12 0.80 -0.94
N ASN A 410 40.45 0.69 -1.02
CA ASN A 410 41.36 1.52 -0.22
C ASN A 410 41.17 3.02 -0.53
N LEU A 411 40.79 3.40 -1.76
CA LEU A 411 40.51 4.81 -2.10
C LEU A 411 39.31 5.35 -1.34
N ASP A 412 38.22 4.60 -1.31
CA ASP A 412 36.99 4.96 -0.60
C ASP A 412 37.20 4.97 0.92
N ILE A 413 37.94 4.00 1.44
CA ILE A 413 38.32 3.92 2.85
C ILE A 413 39.20 5.08 3.26
N ALA A 414 40.19 5.46 2.43
CA ALA A 414 41.06 6.60 2.69
C ALA A 414 40.32 7.92 2.73
N ASP A 415 39.38 8.16 1.78
CA ASP A 415 38.51 9.33 1.79
C ASP A 415 37.64 9.37 3.05
N SER A 416 37.01 8.25 3.40
CA SER A 416 36.19 8.14 4.62
C SER A 416 37.03 8.42 5.89
N ARG A 417 38.27 7.92 5.96
CA ARG A 417 39.18 8.16 7.07
C ARG A 417 39.55 9.63 7.20
N SER A 418 39.90 10.27 6.10
CA SER A 418 40.18 11.71 6.07
C SER A 418 39.00 12.55 6.59
N ARG A 419 37.78 12.20 6.25
CA ARG A 419 36.57 12.86 6.77
C ARG A 419 36.39 12.61 8.28
N LEU A 420 36.64 11.39 8.75
CA LEU A 420 36.56 11.07 10.17
C LEU A 420 37.52 11.95 10.99
N GLU A 421 38.75 12.22 10.50
CA GLU A 421 39.69 13.13 11.13
C GLU A 421 39.17 14.57 11.22
N GLN A 422 38.57 15.06 10.11
CA GLN A 422 37.97 16.38 10.11
C GLN A 422 36.81 16.46 11.12
N TYR A 423 35.96 15.45 11.18
CA TYR A 423 34.85 15.40 12.14
C TYR A 423 35.34 15.29 13.58
N ALA A 424 36.40 14.52 13.83
CA ALA A 424 37.04 14.46 15.14
C ALA A 424 37.66 15.82 15.57
N GLY A 425 38.32 16.52 14.63
CA GLY A 425 38.82 17.86 14.85
C GLY A 425 37.74 18.91 15.15
N LEU A 426 36.51 18.70 14.63
CA LEU A 426 35.33 19.51 14.92
C LEU A 426 34.58 19.08 16.18
N GLY A 427 35.02 18.02 16.86
CA GLY A 427 34.36 17.47 18.05
C GLY A 427 33.05 16.73 17.73
N LEU A 428 32.78 16.38 16.46
CA LEU A 428 31.56 15.69 16.03
C LEU A 428 31.63 14.16 16.22
N VAL A 429 32.85 13.60 16.34
CA VAL A 429 33.07 12.18 16.56
C VAL A 429 33.72 12.00 17.94
N GLY A 430 33.01 11.35 18.84
CA GLY A 430 33.46 11.11 20.22
C GLY A 430 32.68 9.95 20.86
N GLY A 431 32.94 9.67 22.14
CA GLY A 431 32.31 8.58 22.89
C GLY A 431 32.59 7.22 22.24
N ALA A 432 31.56 6.33 22.21
CA ALA A 432 31.68 4.97 21.68
C ALA A 432 32.12 4.93 20.20
N THR A 433 31.67 5.87 19.37
CA THR A 433 32.08 5.94 17.95
C THR A 433 33.56 6.30 17.81
N GLY A 434 34.06 7.28 18.62
CA GLY A 434 35.46 7.65 18.63
C GLY A 434 36.38 6.51 19.15
N GLU A 435 35.89 5.70 20.08
CA GLU A 435 36.60 4.51 20.56
C GLU A 435 36.66 3.39 19.49
N LEU A 436 35.55 3.16 18.75
CA LEU A 436 35.49 2.14 17.70
C LEU A 436 36.43 2.40 16.53
N VAL A 437 36.53 3.67 16.08
CA VAL A 437 37.38 4.03 14.94
C VAL A 437 38.79 4.42 15.34
N GLY A 438 39.08 4.48 16.63
CA GLY A 438 40.34 5.00 17.21
C GLY A 438 40.43 6.53 17.08
N ARG A 439 41.31 7.14 17.87
CA ARG A 439 41.70 8.54 17.67
C ARG A 439 42.65 8.59 16.47
N VAL A 440 42.14 9.06 15.37
CA VAL A 440 42.93 9.25 14.15
C VAL A 440 43.80 10.48 14.37
N THR A 441 45.12 10.32 14.35
CA THR A 441 46.04 11.44 14.37
C THR A 441 46.42 11.87 12.96
N ALA A 442 46.67 13.14 12.72
CA ALA A 442 47.06 13.66 11.42
C ALA A 442 48.31 12.96 10.82
N GLY A 443 49.15 12.39 11.68
CA GLY A 443 50.31 11.58 11.26
C GLY A 443 49.96 10.22 10.67
N GLU A 444 49.01 9.54 11.27
CA GLU A 444 48.56 8.22 10.79
C GLU A 444 47.81 8.30 9.45
N ALA A 445 47.07 9.39 9.18
CA ALA A 445 46.44 9.61 7.91
C ALA A 445 47.44 9.93 6.80
N ALA A 446 48.48 10.68 7.09
CA ALA A 446 49.54 10.95 6.12
C ALA A 446 50.28 9.66 5.70
N GLU A 447 50.57 8.77 6.68
CA GLU A 447 51.18 7.46 6.40
C GLU A 447 50.29 6.57 5.52
N ILE A 448 48.96 6.57 5.75
CA ILE A 448 48.02 5.79 4.95
C ILE A 448 47.93 6.34 3.54
N THR A 449 47.89 7.67 3.37
CA THR A 449 47.85 8.31 2.07
C THR A 449 49.13 7.98 1.28
N GLU A 450 50.30 8.06 1.91
CA GLU A 450 51.57 7.69 1.28
C GLU A 450 51.64 6.22 0.89
N GLN A 451 51.11 5.31 1.71
CA GLN A 451 51.02 3.88 1.39
C GLN A 451 50.08 3.58 0.24
N VAL A 452 48.94 4.28 0.15
CA VAL A 452 47.99 4.15 -0.95
C VAL A 452 48.58 4.68 -2.25
N GLU A 453 49.22 5.85 -2.21
CA GLU A 453 49.90 6.44 -3.38
C GLU A 453 51.04 5.55 -3.86
N GLY A 454 51.82 4.99 -2.93
CA GLY A 454 52.88 4.02 -3.24
C GLY A 454 52.36 2.75 -3.89
N SER A 455 51.23 2.22 -3.40
CA SER A 455 50.63 1.01 -3.93
C SER A 455 50.03 1.23 -5.33
N VAL A 456 49.47 2.41 -5.58
CA VAL A 456 48.94 2.80 -6.90
C VAL A 456 50.09 2.95 -7.91
N SER A 457 51.18 3.58 -7.51
CA SER A 457 52.38 3.73 -8.36
C SER A 457 53.00 2.37 -8.73
N GLU A 458 53.09 1.44 -7.78
CA GLU A 458 53.62 0.10 -8.01
C GLU A 458 52.69 -0.74 -8.91
N ALA A 459 51.37 -0.53 -8.82
CA ALA A 459 50.38 -1.16 -9.70
C ALA A 459 50.42 -0.61 -11.13
N ASP A 460 50.62 0.71 -11.28
CA ASP A 460 50.78 1.36 -12.59
C ASP A 460 52.07 0.92 -13.28
N GLU A 461 53.17 0.79 -12.53
CA GLU A 461 54.45 0.30 -13.07
C GLU A 461 54.34 -1.12 -13.60
N LYS A 462 53.68 -2.02 -12.80
CA LYS A 462 53.42 -3.41 -13.22
C LYS A 462 52.45 -3.50 -14.40
N LEU A 463 51.48 -2.59 -14.50
CA LEU A 463 50.56 -2.54 -15.65
C LEU A 463 51.28 -2.08 -16.92
N THR A 464 52.16 -1.11 -16.79
CA THR A 464 52.98 -0.56 -17.91
C THR A 464 53.93 -1.66 -18.42
N ASP A 465 54.60 -2.37 -17.52
CA ASP A 465 55.48 -3.50 -17.88
C ASP A 465 54.68 -4.65 -18.55
N ALA A 466 53.46 -4.95 -18.08
CA ALA A 466 52.61 -5.97 -18.69
C ALA A 466 52.12 -5.57 -20.10
N VAL A 467 51.84 -4.27 -20.32
CA VAL A 467 51.44 -3.72 -21.63
C VAL A 467 52.64 -3.74 -22.62
N ASP A 468 53.85 -3.42 -22.15
CA ASP A 468 55.06 -3.46 -22.95
C ASP A 468 55.41 -4.88 -23.36
N VAL A 469 55.33 -5.85 -22.45
CA VAL A 469 55.54 -7.30 -22.73
C VAL A 469 54.48 -7.81 -23.75
N ALA A 470 53.23 -7.37 -23.63
CA ALA A 470 52.16 -7.72 -24.56
C ALA A 470 52.37 -7.09 -25.96
N SER A 471 52.94 -5.90 -26.02
CA SER A 471 53.22 -5.21 -27.26
C SER A 471 54.45 -5.79 -27.99
N GLU A 472 55.45 -6.25 -27.26
CA GLU A 472 56.63 -6.96 -27.84
C GLU A 472 56.27 -8.40 -28.31
N GLY A 473 55.35 -9.07 -27.61
CA GLY A 473 54.83 -10.39 -28.03
C GLY A 473 54.00 -10.34 -29.32
N ALA A 474 53.30 -9.23 -29.57
CA ALA A 474 52.48 -9.04 -30.78
C ALA A 474 53.31 -8.66 -32.03
N ALA A 475 54.56 -8.23 -31.85
CA ALA A 475 55.48 -7.90 -32.98
C ALA A 475 56.20 -9.10 -33.61
N PHE A 476 56.08 -10.31 -33.03
CA PHE A 476 56.79 -11.51 -33.47
C PHE A 476 55.98 -12.47 -34.36
N ASP A 477 54.69 -12.19 -34.61
CA ASP A 477 53.79 -13.08 -35.39
C ASP A 477 53.29 -12.48 -36.72
N SER A 478 54.05 -11.56 -37.31
CA SER A 478 53.79 -11.09 -38.69
C SER A 478 54.93 -11.40 -39.65
N GLY A 479 55.27 -12.67 -39.79
CA GLY A 479 56.29 -13.14 -40.72
C GLY A 479 56.06 -14.55 -41.23
N THR A 480 55.63 -14.63 -42.53
CA THR A 480 55.74 -15.75 -43.47
C THR A 480 54.86 -17.01 -43.21
N ASP A 481 53.89 -17.32 -43.97
CA ASP A 481 53.67 -17.80 -45.33
C ASP A 481 52.18 -17.94 -45.65
#